data_e6be367cb1d478b10d6b2ec39891ffe4
#
_entry.id   e6be367cb1d478b10d6b2ec39891ffe4
#
_cell.length_a   1.000
_cell.length_b   1.000
_cell.length_c   1.000
_cell.angle_alpha   90.00
_cell.angle_beta   90.00
_cell.angle_gamma   90.00
#
_symmetry.space_group_name_H-M   'P 1'
#
loop_
_entity.id
_entity.type
_entity.pdbx_description
1 polymer ?
#
loop_
_entity_poly.entity_id
_entity_poly.type
_entity_poly.pdbx_seq_one_letter_code
_entity_poly.pdbx_strand_id
1 'polypeptide(L)'
;MVFLHAIEGLMSIIIMVSLGYILTGKGWFTPESSKLLPRLVTYISLPTYMIWNLLHTFSKDAFVTLFAGIVVPVLSMLISFMISFLLSNMLSLAPNRKGTFRSAFFCSSSLFVGVPVNLALFGENSTPYVLIYFLANAFLFWTIGNYSISLDGKTAPAKLISIDTIKRVFSPPFMGFTLAVILILLEIPLPDFVMSTCKYLGNMTTPLSMLFIGIAIYGVKLSTIKFNKDVIAVLVGRFVISPIAVLVVASFFPIPELMKKVFVIQVALPAMTQTTILAKVYEADTEYAAVLVTITTLFAIVAIPIYMTFI
;
A
#
# COMPACT_ATOMS: atom_id res chain seq x y z
N MET A 1 25.56 3.00 11.28
CA MET A 1 25.10 4.13 10.41
C MET A 1 23.75 3.86 9.78
N VAL A 2 23.51 2.73 9.11
CA VAL A 2 22.21 2.42 8.45
C VAL A 2 21.02 2.44 9.43
N PHE A 3 21.19 1.87 10.62
CA PHE A 3 20.16 1.84 11.68
C PHE A 3 19.80 3.25 12.20
N LEU A 4 20.78 4.14 12.36
CA LEU A 4 20.54 5.51 12.79
C LEU A 4 19.76 6.31 11.72
N HIS A 5 20.11 6.18 10.45
CA HIS A 5 19.36 6.82 9.36
C HIS A 5 17.92 6.30 9.25
N ALA A 6 17.71 5.01 9.49
CA ALA A 6 16.35 4.45 9.52
C ALA A 6 15.52 5.01 10.68
N ILE A 7 16.13 5.20 11.87
CA ILE A 7 15.45 5.84 13.00
C ILE A 7 15.13 7.32 12.68
N GLU A 8 16.07 8.07 12.14
CA GLU A 8 15.85 9.47 11.73
C GLU A 8 14.71 9.58 10.71
N GLY A 9 14.70 8.70 9.70
CA GLY A 9 13.63 8.63 8.71
C GLY A 9 12.26 8.32 9.35
N LEU A 10 12.21 7.35 10.26
CA LEU A 10 10.99 7.02 11.00
C LEU A 10 10.53 8.17 11.89
N MET A 11 11.45 8.87 12.56
CA MET A 11 11.12 10.05 13.37
C MET A 11 10.51 11.16 12.51
N SER A 12 11.04 11.39 11.29
CA SER A 12 10.46 12.34 10.35
C SER A 12 9.02 11.97 9.96
N ILE A 13 8.73 10.69 9.71
CA ILE A 13 7.39 10.18 9.46
C ILE A 13 6.48 10.43 10.67
N ILE A 14 6.91 10.07 11.87
CA ILE A 14 6.15 10.24 13.10
C ILE A 14 5.83 11.71 13.34
N ILE A 15 6.78 12.62 13.12
CA ILE A 15 6.55 14.06 13.25
C ILE A 15 5.48 14.54 12.26
N MET A 16 5.57 14.15 10.98
CA MET A 16 4.58 14.54 9.97
C MET A 16 3.18 13.98 10.27
N VAL A 17 3.09 12.72 10.71
CA VAL A 17 1.82 12.11 11.12
C VAL A 17 1.25 12.82 12.35
N SER A 18 2.08 13.11 13.35
CA SER A 18 1.69 13.84 14.56
C SER A 18 1.20 15.25 14.24
N LEU A 19 1.86 15.92 13.29
CA LEU A 19 1.43 17.24 12.82
C LEU A 19 0.04 17.18 12.19
N GLY A 20 -0.24 16.21 11.32
CA GLY A 20 -1.57 15.98 10.74
C GLY A 20 -2.64 15.75 11.81
N TYR A 21 -2.33 14.94 12.82
CA TYR A 21 -3.20 14.66 13.97
C TYR A 21 -3.50 15.94 14.78
N ILE A 22 -2.45 16.69 15.17
CA ILE A 22 -2.58 17.91 16.00
C ILE A 22 -3.35 19.00 15.25
N LEU A 23 -3.05 19.24 13.98
CA LEU A 23 -3.74 20.25 13.17
C LEU A 23 -5.22 19.92 12.97
N THR A 24 -5.56 18.63 12.86
CA THR A 24 -6.96 18.20 12.82
C THR A 24 -7.66 18.50 14.14
N GLY A 25 -7.01 18.24 15.28
CA GLY A 25 -7.52 18.59 16.60
C GLY A 25 -7.73 20.10 16.81
N LYS A 26 -6.94 20.92 16.09
CA LYS A 26 -7.10 22.40 16.08
C LYS A 26 -8.14 22.89 15.06
N GLY A 27 -8.83 21.99 14.34
CA GLY A 27 -9.87 22.34 13.37
C GLY A 27 -9.37 22.84 12.01
N TRP A 28 -8.08 22.67 11.67
CA TRP A 28 -7.54 23.05 10.36
C TRP A 28 -8.08 22.17 9.22
N PHE A 29 -8.37 20.92 9.52
CA PHE A 29 -8.89 19.95 8.57
C PHE A 29 -10.33 19.57 8.91
N THR A 30 -11.25 19.92 8.00
CA THR A 30 -12.62 19.44 8.01
C THR A 30 -12.75 18.12 7.25
N PRO A 31 -13.85 17.36 7.39
CA PRO A 31 -14.09 16.16 6.58
C PRO A 31 -14.04 16.40 5.07
N GLU A 32 -14.37 17.62 4.61
CA GLU A 32 -14.31 18.01 3.20
C GLU A 32 -12.88 18.34 2.76
N SER A 33 -12.17 19.18 3.52
CA SER A 33 -10.80 19.61 3.17
C SER A 33 -9.81 18.46 3.26
N SER A 34 -10.00 17.51 4.17
CA SER A 34 -9.14 16.33 4.30
C SER A 34 -9.17 15.41 3.07
N LYS A 35 -10.24 15.43 2.27
CA LYS A 35 -10.33 14.67 1.01
C LYS A 35 -9.44 15.22 -0.10
N LEU A 36 -8.97 16.47 0.03
CA LEU A 36 -8.09 17.10 -0.95
C LEU A 36 -6.70 16.46 -0.97
N LEU A 37 -6.15 16.11 0.21
CA LEU A 37 -4.80 15.56 0.31
C LEU A 37 -4.65 14.23 -0.49
N PRO A 38 -5.49 13.21 -0.26
CA PRO A 38 -5.38 11.97 -1.03
C PRO A 38 -5.65 12.17 -2.52
N ARG A 39 -6.48 13.17 -2.90
CA ARG A 39 -6.69 13.51 -4.32
C ARG A 39 -5.42 14.09 -4.94
N LEU A 40 -4.75 15.04 -4.30
CA LEU A 40 -3.49 15.61 -4.77
C LEU A 40 -2.40 14.52 -4.87
N VAL A 41 -2.30 13.66 -3.87
CA VAL A 41 -1.34 12.54 -3.89
C VAL A 41 -1.63 11.61 -5.07
N THR A 42 -2.88 11.17 -5.23
CA THR A 42 -3.24 10.16 -6.24
C THR A 42 -3.17 10.70 -7.67
N TYR A 43 -3.63 11.92 -7.91
CA TYR A 43 -3.80 12.44 -9.29
C TYR A 43 -2.62 13.28 -9.77
N ILE A 44 -1.77 13.78 -8.86
CA ILE A 44 -0.66 14.66 -9.21
C ILE A 44 0.66 14.08 -8.71
N SER A 45 0.83 13.93 -7.39
CA SER A 45 2.15 13.66 -6.82
C SER A 45 2.66 12.26 -7.16
N LEU A 46 1.86 11.20 -7.00
CA LEU A 46 2.28 9.84 -7.32
C LEU A 46 2.60 9.62 -8.80
N PRO A 47 1.75 10.05 -9.78
CA PRO A 47 2.09 9.89 -11.18
C PRO A 47 3.41 10.60 -11.56
N THR A 48 3.60 11.85 -11.13
CA THR A 48 4.81 12.61 -11.42
C THR A 48 6.03 12.03 -10.69
N TYR A 49 5.84 11.54 -9.46
CA TYR A 49 6.88 10.85 -8.72
C TYR A 49 7.37 9.59 -9.46
N MET A 50 6.45 8.79 -9.99
CA MET A 50 6.78 7.59 -10.76
C MET A 50 7.56 7.91 -12.03
N ILE A 51 7.12 8.93 -12.78
CA ILE A 51 7.83 9.36 -13.98
C ILE A 51 9.26 9.80 -13.63
N TRP A 52 9.40 10.70 -12.67
CA TRP A 52 10.72 11.20 -12.28
C TRP A 52 11.62 10.08 -11.74
N ASN A 53 11.14 9.30 -10.79
CA ASN A 53 11.96 8.30 -10.11
C ASN A 53 12.42 7.19 -11.05
N LEU A 54 11.50 6.62 -11.84
CA LEU A 54 11.85 5.54 -12.76
C LEU A 54 12.84 5.99 -13.84
N LEU A 55 12.60 7.13 -14.47
CA LEU A 55 13.51 7.67 -15.49
C LEU A 55 14.87 8.08 -14.93
N HIS A 56 14.92 8.49 -13.65
CA HIS A 56 16.17 8.85 -12.98
C HIS A 56 16.97 7.63 -12.52
N THR A 57 16.28 6.54 -12.13
CA THR A 57 16.90 5.41 -11.44
C THR A 57 17.23 4.25 -12.38
N PHE A 58 16.47 4.07 -13.48
CA PHE A 58 16.60 2.90 -14.33
C PHE A 58 17.08 3.19 -15.74
N SER A 59 18.01 2.34 -16.18
CA SER A 59 18.21 2.04 -17.59
C SER A 59 17.26 0.91 -18.02
N LYS A 60 17.07 0.73 -19.33
CA LYS A 60 16.24 -0.32 -19.93
C LYS A 60 16.61 -1.71 -19.44
N ASP A 61 17.91 -2.06 -19.47
CA ASP A 61 18.38 -3.40 -19.09
C ASP A 61 18.17 -3.68 -17.60
N ALA A 62 18.43 -2.68 -16.74
CA ALA A 62 18.20 -2.78 -15.31
C ALA A 62 16.70 -2.96 -15.00
N PHE A 63 15.82 -2.25 -15.71
CA PHE A 63 14.37 -2.37 -15.51
C PHE A 63 13.86 -3.78 -15.88
N VAL A 64 14.25 -4.30 -17.06
CA VAL A 64 13.83 -5.63 -17.51
C VAL A 64 14.28 -6.72 -16.53
N THR A 65 15.53 -6.66 -16.07
CA THR A 65 16.09 -7.63 -15.12
C THR A 65 15.33 -7.61 -13.79
N LEU A 66 15.03 -6.41 -13.27
CA LEU A 66 14.37 -6.26 -11.98
C LEU A 66 12.87 -6.59 -12.03
N PHE A 67 12.22 -6.37 -13.17
CA PHE A 67 10.80 -6.65 -13.34
C PHE A 67 10.47 -8.15 -13.16
N ALA A 68 11.41 -9.05 -13.46
CA ALA A 68 11.26 -10.48 -13.19
C ALA A 68 11.00 -10.76 -11.69
N GLY A 69 11.47 -9.91 -10.79
CA GLY A 69 11.21 -10.01 -9.36
C GLY A 69 9.75 -9.82 -8.94
N ILE A 70 8.84 -9.40 -9.85
CA ILE A 70 7.40 -9.27 -9.58
C ILE A 70 6.75 -10.62 -9.19
N VAL A 71 7.37 -11.72 -9.57
CA VAL A 71 6.90 -13.07 -9.22
C VAL A 71 6.85 -13.26 -7.71
N VAL A 72 7.80 -12.68 -6.96
CA VAL A 72 7.86 -12.81 -5.49
C VAL A 72 6.63 -12.20 -4.81
N PRO A 73 6.27 -10.91 -5.00
CA PRO A 73 5.07 -10.36 -4.40
C PRO A 73 3.79 -11.06 -4.91
N VAL A 74 3.70 -11.44 -6.17
CA VAL A 74 2.52 -12.15 -6.70
C VAL A 74 2.31 -13.47 -5.97
N LEU A 75 3.34 -14.34 -5.90
CA LEU A 75 3.22 -15.64 -5.25
C LEU A 75 2.98 -15.51 -3.73
N SER A 76 3.72 -14.64 -3.04
CA SER A 76 3.53 -14.43 -1.60
C SER A 76 2.15 -13.89 -1.24
N MET A 77 1.61 -12.99 -2.04
CA MET A 77 0.25 -12.48 -1.86
C MET A 77 -0.81 -13.54 -2.16
N LEU A 78 -0.63 -14.39 -3.17
CA LEU A 78 -1.52 -15.52 -3.44
C LEU A 78 -1.50 -16.53 -2.30
N ILE A 79 -0.33 -16.85 -1.74
CA ILE A 79 -0.21 -17.70 -0.55
C ILE A 79 -0.97 -17.07 0.62
N SER A 80 -0.75 -15.78 0.89
CA SER A 80 -1.45 -15.04 1.95
C SER A 80 -2.97 -15.03 1.72
N PHE A 81 -3.43 -14.88 0.48
CA PHE A 81 -4.83 -14.99 0.12
C PHE A 81 -5.40 -16.39 0.41
N MET A 82 -4.71 -17.46 0.02
CA MET A 82 -5.13 -18.83 0.29
C MET A 82 -5.25 -19.11 1.78
N ILE A 83 -4.27 -18.65 2.58
CA ILE A 83 -4.31 -18.77 4.04
C ILE A 83 -5.51 -18.00 4.60
N SER A 84 -5.74 -16.76 4.14
CA SER A 84 -6.88 -15.96 4.57
C SER A 84 -8.23 -16.60 4.21
N PHE A 85 -8.31 -17.26 3.04
CA PHE A 85 -9.48 -17.99 2.61
C PHE A 85 -9.80 -19.16 3.56
N LEU A 86 -8.79 -19.94 3.92
CA LEU A 86 -8.93 -21.04 4.89
C LEU A 86 -9.34 -20.52 6.26
N LEU A 87 -8.62 -19.50 6.78
CA LEU A 87 -8.90 -18.91 8.10
C LEU A 87 -10.30 -18.29 8.18
N SER A 88 -10.76 -17.59 7.14
CA SER A 88 -12.09 -16.98 7.12
C SER A 88 -13.22 -18.02 7.21
N ASN A 89 -12.99 -19.25 6.74
CA ASN A 89 -13.92 -20.36 6.85
C ASN A 89 -13.79 -21.07 8.20
N MET A 90 -12.58 -21.32 8.68
CA MET A 90 -12.33 -21.94 9.99
C MET A 90 -12.85 -21.10 11.17
N LEU A 91 -12.70 -19.78 11.09
CA LEU A 91 -13.21 -18.85 12.10
C LEU A 91 -14.73 -18.63 12.01
N SER A 92 -15.40 -19.27 11.05
CA SER A 92 -16.84 -19.14 10.81
C SER A 92 -17.31 -17.68 10.74
N LEU A 93 -16.55 -16.84 10.02
CA LEU A 93 -16.87 -15.42 9.88
C LEU A 93 -18.24 -15.22 9.23
N ALA A 94 -18.92 -14.16 9.64
CA ALA A 94 -20.18 -13.76 9.03
C ALA A 94 -20.02 -13.56 7.51
N PRO A 95 -20.97 -13.99 6.67
CA PRO A 95 -20.86 -13.92 5.21
C PRO A 95 -20.51 -12.50 4.69
N ASN A 96 -21.05 -11.46 5.32
CA ASN A 96 -20.84 -10.05 4.98
C ASN A 96 -19.48 -9.47 5.41
N ARG A 97 -18.54 -10.30 5.88
CA ARG A 97 -17.19 -9.92 6.37
C ARG A 97 -16.06 -10.73 5.76
N LYS A 98 -16.34 -11.88 5.14
CA LYS A 98 -15.30 -12.83 4.67
C LYS A 98 -14.36 -12.21 3.62
N GLY A 99 -14.91 -11.56 2.61
CA GLY A 99 -14.12 -10.96 1.55
C GLY A 99 -13.33 -9.74 2.02
N THR A 100 -13.95 -8.93 2.88
CA THR A 100 -13.29 -7.79 3.55
C THR A 100 -12.10 -8.27 4.41
N PHE A 101 -12.30 -9.33 5.20
CA PHE A 101 -11.23 -9.99 5.98
C PHE A 101 -10.09 -10.44 5.07
N ARG A 102 -10.39 -11.19 4.00
CA ARG A 102 -9.40 -11.70 3.05
C ARG A 102 -8.62 -10.56 2.42
N SER A 103 -9.31 -9.54 1.90
CA SER A 103 -8.67 -8.37 1.28
C SER A 103 -7.75 -7.62 2.26
N ALA A 104 -8.22 -7.38 3.49
CA ALA A 104 -7.39 -6.74 4.53
C ALA A 104 -6.20 -7.61 4.94
N PHE A 105 -6.26 -8.92 4.82
CA PHE A 105 -5.18 -9.84 5.15
C PHE A 105 -4.02 -9.76 4.16
N PHE A 106 -4.26 -9.76 2.85
CA PHE A 106 -3.22 -9.93 1.83
C PHE A 106 -2.85 -8.67 1.04
N CYS A 107 -3.72 -7.64 0.97
CA CYS A 107 -3.44 -6.40 0.24
C CYS A 107 -3.02 -5.26 1.18
N SER A 108 -1.99 -4.51 0.80
CA SER A 108 -1.41 -3.43 1.59
C SER A 108 -1.51 -2.06 0.94
N SER A 109 -1.43 -0.99 1.75
CA SER A 109 -1.38 0.40 1.30
C SER A 109 0.01 0.74 0.73
N SER A 110 0.38 0.05 -0.35
CA SER A 110 1.73 0.02 -0.93
C SER A 110 2.23 1.36 -1.48
N LEU A 111 1.36 2.28 -1.87
CA LEU A 111 1.77 3.62 -2.35
C LEU A 111 1.68 4.69 -1.28
N PHE A 112 0.49 4.90 -0.69
CA PHE A 112 0.27 5.99 0.27
C PHE A 112 1.16 5.90 1.51
N VAL A 113 1.35 4.69 2.03
CA VAL A 113 2.21 4.43 3.18
C VAL A 113 3.55 3.87 2.72
N GLY A 114 3.54 3.03 1.70
CA GLY A 114 4.72 2.29 1.27
C GLY A 114 5.82 3.15 0.68
N VAL A 115 5.52 4.11 -0.20
CA VAL A 115 6.53 5.01 -0.76
C VAL A 115 7.21 5.82 0.34
N PRO A 116 6.49 6.60 1.18
CA PRO A 116 7.11 7.36 2.26
C PRO A 116 7.94 6.52 3.24
N VAL A 117 7.40 5.38 3.66
CA VAL A 117 8.09 4.51 4.62
C VAL A 117 9.39 3.94 4.03
N ASN A 118 9.35 3.39 2.82
CA ASN A 118 10.55 2.84 2.21
C ASN A 118 11.59 3.90 1.86
N LEU A 119 11.16 5.11 1.43
CA LEU A 119 12.06 6.25 1.26
C LEU A 119 12.79 6.62 2.55
N ALA A 120 12.07 6.67 3.65
CA ALA A 120 12.64 6.99 4.96
C ALA A 120 13.60 5.90 5.47
N LEU A 121 13.30 4.62 5.18
CA LEU A 121 14.09 3.49 5.65
C LEU A 121 15.31 3.19 4.76
N PHE A 122 15.15 3.27 3.45
CA PHE A 122 16.12 2.76 2.48
C PHE A 122 16.54 3.78 1.41
N GLY A 123 15.98 4.99 1.44
CA GLY A 123 16.25 6.04 0.46
C GLY A 123 15.64 5.79 -0.93
N GLU A 124 16.00 6.63 -1.89
CA GLU A 124 15.42 6.64 -3.26
C GLU A 124 15.62 5.32 -4.01
N ASN A 125 16.71 4.60 -3.75
CA ASN A 125 17.02 3.29 -4.37
C ASN A 125 15.98 2.20 -4.05
N SER A 126 15.15 2.38 -3.03
CA SER A 126 14.08 1.44 -2.67
C SER A 126 12.83 1.59 -3.54
N THR A 127 12.59 2.77 -4.08
CA THR A 127 11.36 3.13 -4.78
C THR A 127 11.02 2.20 -5.95
N PRO A 128 11.97 1.81 -6.80
CA PRO A 128 11.70 0.87 -7.88
C PRO A 128 11.07 -0.44 -7.41
N TYR A 129 11.55 -0.98 -6.30
CA TYR A 129 11.02 -2.22 -5.72
C TYR A 129 9.64 -2.01 -5.09
N VAL A 130 9.40 -0.83 -4.48
CA VAL A 130 8.07 -0.41 -4.03
C VAL A 130 7.08 -0.43 -5.18
N LEU A 131 7.47 0.08 -6.36
CA LEU A 131 6.61 0.14 -7.54
C LEU A 131 6.34 -1.24 -8.14
N ILE A 132 7.32 -2.14 -8.16
CA ILE A 132 7.12 -3.54 -8.58
C ILE A 132 6.12 -4.24 -7.65
N TYR A 133 6.27 -4.08 -6.33
CA TYR A 133 5.31 -4.59 -5.36
C TYR A 133 3.92 -3.99 -5.57
N PHE A 134 3.84 -2.67 -5.80
CA PHE A 134 2.57 -1.99 -6.05
C PHE A 134 1.82 -2.56 -7.25
N LEU A 135 2.51 -2.89 -8.35
CA LEU A 135 1.87 -3.47 -9.52
C LEU A 135 1.18 -4.79 -9.19
N ALA A 136 1.87 -5.68 -8.50
CA ALA A 136 1.31 -6.96 -8.05
C ALA A 136 0.12 -6.73 -7.12
N ASN A 137 0.28 -5.84 -6.13
CA ASN A 137 -0.74 -5.52 -5.14
C ASN A 137 -1.97 -4.86 -5.76
N ALA A 138 -1.79 -3.90 -6.69
CA ALA A 138 -2.90 -3.25 -7.37
C ALA A 138 -3.68 -4.23 -8.25
N PHE A 139 -2.98 -5.06 -9.03
CA PHE A 139 -3.62 -6.06 -9.87
C PHE A 139 -4.43 -7.06 -9.03
N LEU A 140 -3.83 -7.63 -7.99
CA LEU A 140 -4.49 -8.62 -7.13
C LEU A 140 -5.63 -8.01 -6.30
N PHE A 141 -5.48 -6.76 -5.84
CA PHE A 141 -6.55 -6.06 -5.12
C PHE A 141 -7.76 -5.80 -6.03
N TRP A 142 -7.56 -5.25 -7.23
CA TRP A 142 -8.68 -4.90 -8.12
C TRP A 142 -9.34 -6.12 -8.78
N THR A 143 -8.65 -7.25 -8.82
CA THR A 143 -9.21 -8.54 -9.26
C THR A 143 -9.77 -9.34 -8.06
N ILE A 144 -8.93 -10.09 -7.39
CA ILE A 144 -9.31 -11.03 -6.32
C ILE A 144 -9.86 -10.30 -5.09
N GLY A 145 -9.22 -9.21 -4.67
CA GLY A 145 -9.64 -8.42 -3.50
C GLY A 145 -11.01 -7.80 -3.71
N ASN A 146 -11.20 -7.08 -4.80
CA ASN A 146 -12.47 -6.44 -5.18
C ASN A 146 -13.59 -7.48 -5.34
N TYR A 147 -13.34 -8.58 -6.04
CA TYR A 147 -14.29 -9.68 -6.17
C TYR A 147 -14.67 -10.26 -4.81
N SER A 148 -13.68 -10.52 -3.94
CA SER A 148 -13.95 -11.07 -2.60
C SER A 148 -14.84 -10.14 -1.77
N ILE A 149 -14.57 -8.81 -1.76
CA ILE A 149 -15.38 -7.83 -1.02
C ILE A 149 -16.79 -7.74 -1.62
N SER A 150 -16.94 -7.85 -2.94
CA SER A 150 -18.26 -7.80 -3.57
C SER A 150 -19.18 -8.96 -3.19
N LEU A 151 -18.59 -10.10 -2.82
CA LEU A 151 -19.35 -11.26 -2.31
C LEU A 151 -19.89 -11.06 -0.89
N ASP A 152 -19.34 -10.11 -0.12
CA ASP A 152 -19.82 -9.75 1.21
C ASP A 152 -21.07 -8.87 1.17
N GLY A 153 -21.33 -8.23 0.03
CA GLY A 153 -22.34 -7.21 -0.13
C GLY A 153 -23.72 -7.76 -0.53
N LYS A 154 -24.67 -6.82 -0.62
CA LYS A 154 -26.04 -7.09 -1.08
C LYS A 154 -26.24 -6.76 -2.56
N THR A 155 -25.30 -6.08 -3.18
CA THR A 155 -25.32 -5.73 -4.60
C THR A 155 -24.83 -6.90 -5.46
N ALA A 156 -25.04 -6.84 -6.77
CA ALA A 156 -24.54 -7.88 -7.68
C ALA A 156 -23.01 -8.01 -7.56
N PRO A 157 -22.47 -9.25 -7.46
CA PRO A 157 -21.04 -9.46 -7.35
C PRO A 157 -20.27 -8.88 -8.53
N ALA A 158 -19.09 -8.30 -8.25
CA ALA A 158 -18.17 -7.85 -9.28
C ALA A 158 -17.72 -9.03 -10.15
N LYS A 159 -17.40 -8.77 -11.42
CA LYS A 159 -16.69 -9.76 -12.24
C LYS A 159 -15.20 -9.68 -11.93
N LEU A 160 -14.52 -10.83 -11.87
CA LEU A 160 -13.07 -10.91 -11.66
C LEU A 160 -12.29 -10.07 -12.70
N ILE A 161 -12.71 -10.18 -13.96
CA ILE A 161 -12.15 -9.40 -15.07
C ILE A 161 -13.32 -8.71 -15.76
N SER A 162 -13.34 -7.38 -15.76
CA SER A 162 -14.31 -6.54 -16.43
C SER A 162 -13.65 -5.25 -16.91
N ILE A 163 -14.32 -4.52 -17.79
CA ILE A 163 -13.85 -3.19 -18.22
C ILE A 163 -13.67 -2.26 -17.02
N ASP A 164 -14.56 -2.34 -16.03
CA ASP A 164 -14.44 -1.55 -14.81
C ASP A 164 -13.25 -1.97 -13.94
N THR A 165 -12.95 -3.27 -13.87
CA THR A 165 -11.74 -3.78 -13.21
C THR A 165 -10.49 -3.23 -13.88
N ILE A 166 -10.44 -3.27 -15.22
CA ILE A 166 -9.34 -2.72 -16.02
C ILE A 166 -9.18 -1.22 -15.75
N LYS A 167 -10.27 -0.43 -15.83
CA LYS A 167 -10.25 1.02 -15.55
C LYS A 167 -9.73 1.35 -14.14
N ARG A 168 -10.04 0.53 -13.16
CA ARG A 168 -9.57 0.72 -11.77
C ARG A 168 -8.09 0.36 -11.58
N VAL A 169 -7.60 -0.64 -12.28
CA VAL A 169 -6.15 -0.96 -12.34
C VAL A 169 -5.41 0.20 -12.99
N PHE A 170 -5.94 0.78 -14.10
CA PHE A 170 -5.39 1.96 -14.77
C PHE A 170 -5.67 3.25 -13.98
N SER A 171 -5.35 3.24 -12.69
CA SER A 171 -5.37 4.42 -11.83
C SER A 171 -4.31 5.45 -12.26
N PRO A 172 -4.44 6.75 -11.90
CA PRO A 172 -3.44 7.76 -12.27
C PRO A 172 -2.00 7.40 -11.91
N PRO A 173 -1.69 6.81 -10.73
CA PRO A 173 -0.35 6.32 -10.45
C PRO A 173 0.12 5.23 -11.41
N PHE A 174 -0.77 4.29 -11.77
CA PHE A 174 -0.46 3.24 -12.74
C PHE A 174 -0.18 3.82 -14.14
N MET A 175 -0.92 4.85 -14.54
CA MET A 175 -0.68 5.55 -15.81
C MET A 175 0.69 6.25 -15.82
N GLY A 176 1.06 6.92 -14.70
CA GLY A 176 2.39 7.52 -14.55
C GLY A 176 3.50 6.47 -14.64
N PHE A 177 3.31 5.33 -13.98
CA PHE A 177 4.23 4.18 -14.09
C PHE A 177 4.33 3.67 -15.54
N THR A 178 3.19 3.42 -16.19
CA THR A 178 3.17 2.90 -17.56
C THR A 178 3.85 3.85 -18.54
N LEU A 179 3.60 5.16 -18.40
CA LEU A 179 4.26 6.17 -19.22
C LEU A 179 5.79 6.15 -19.01
N ALA A 180 6.23 6.10 -17.74
CA ALA A 180 7.66 6.02 -17.44
C ALA A 180 8.31 4.77 -18.05
N VAL A 181 7.65 3.60 -17.95
CA VAL A 181 8.13 2.36 -18.54
C VAL A 181 8.24 2.46 -20.06
N ILE A 182 7.25 3.03 -20.73
CA ILE A 182 7.29 3.25 -22.18
C ILE A 182 8.49 4.13 -22.55
N LEU A 183 8.70 5.23 -21.83
CA LEU A 183 9.83 6.15 -22.07
C LEU A 183 11.18 5.47 -21.85
N ILE A 184 11.32 4.63 -20.83
CA ILE A 184 12.54 3.82 -20.57
C ILE A 184 12.79 2.83 -21.71
N LEU A 185 11.76 2.07 -22.11
CA LEU A 185 11.91 1.05 -23.15
C LEU A 185 12.22 1.64 -24.53
N LEU A 186 11.68 2.83 -24.82
CA LEU A 186 11.95 3.57 -26.05
C LEU A 186 13.21 4.46 -25.95
N GLU A 187 13.84 4.52 -24.78
CA GLU A 187 15.03 5.35 -24.51
C GLU A 187 14.79 6.85 -24.84
N ILE A 188 13.56 7.35 -24.58
CA ILE A 188 13.19 8.74 -24.85
C ILE A 188 13.45 9.57 -23.59
N PRO A 189 14.46 10.50 -23.61
CA PRO A 189 14.70 11.40 -22.51
C PRO A 189 13.63 12.49 -22.46
N LEU A 190 13.22 12.86 -21.24
CA LEU A 190 12.38 14.03 -21.04
C LEU A 190 13.23 15.29 -20.88
N PRO A 191 12.75 16.48 -21.33
CA PRO A 191 13.44 17.74 -21.09
C PRO A 191 13.61 18.03 -19.59
N ASP A 192 14.72 18.71 -19.22
CA ASP A 192 15.08 18.98 -17.82
C ASP A 192 13.99 19.71 -17.04
N PHE A 193 13.28 20.66 -17.68
CA PHE A 193 12.19 21.37 -17.02
C PHE A 193 11.01 20.44 -16.67
N VAL A 194 10.72 19.44 -17.51
CA VAL A 194 9.68 18.43 -17.25
C VAL A 194 10.13 17.53 -16.09
N MET A 195 11.37 17.03 -16.13
CA MET A 195 11.94 16.19 -15.06
C MET A 195 11.96 16.92 -13.72
N SER A 196 12.36 18.21 -13.71
CA SER A 196 12.36 19.04 -12.52
C SER A 196 10.95 19.28 -11.99
N THR A 197 9.98 19.53 -12.86
CA THR A 197 8.57 19.67 -12.48
C THR A 197 8.02 18.37 -11.87
N CYS A 198 8.32 17.23 -12.50
CA CYS A 198 7.94 15.92 -11.97
C CYS A 198 8.56 15.64 -10.60
N LYS A 199 9.80 16.05 -10.39
CA LYS A 199 10.50 15.95 -9.10
C LYS A 199 9.81 16.79 -8.02
N TYR A 200 9.53 18.07 -8.27
CA TYR A 200 8.91 18.96 -7.29
C TYR A 200 7.49 18.46 -6.90
N LEU A 201 6.66 18.15 -7.87
CA LEU A 201 5.31 17.64 -7.62
C LEU A 201 5.35 16.24 -6.98
N GLY A 202 6.27 15.39 -7.42
CA GLY A 202 6.45 14.05 -6.88
C GLY A 202 6.86 14.05 -5.41
N ASN A 203 7.75 14.96 -5.01
CA ASN A 203 8.23 15.09 -3.63
C ASN A 203 7.13 15.50 -2.63
N MET A 204 6.00 16.00 -3.10
CA MET A 204 4.81 16.23 -2.25
C MET A 204 4.17 14.93 -1.76
N THR A 205 4.48 13.78 -2.37
CA THR A 205 3.88 12.47 -2.01
C THR A 205 4.06 12.16 -0.53
N THR A 206 5.28 12.22 -0.02
CA THR A 206 5.59 11.88 1.38
C THR A 206 4.89 12.81 2.37
N PRO A 207 5.06 14.14 2.33
CA PRO A 207 4.44 15.01 3.34
C PRO A 207 2.92 14.98 3.30
N LEU A 208 2.30 15.00 2.12
CA LEU A 208 0.84 14.97 2.02
C LEU A 208 0.24 13.64 2.49
N SER A 209 0.91 12.51 2.17
CA SER A 209 0.45 11.19 2.64
C SER A 209 0.56 11.06 4.15
N MET A 210 1.64 11.52 4.77
CA MET A 210 1.85 11.44 6.21
C MET A 210 0.87 12.34 6.98
N LEU A 211 0.66 13.58 6.51
CA LEU A 211 -0.38 14.44 7.07
C LEU A 211 -1.76 13.78 6.99
N PHE A 212 -2.10 13.19 5.85
CA PHE A 212 -3.38 12.48 5.68
C PHE A 212 -3.54 11.29 6.64
N ILE A 213 -2.47 10.53 6.89
CA ILE A 213 -2.50 9.45 7.88
C ILE A 213 -2.79 10.01 9.28
N GLY A 214 -2.16 11.12 9.66
CA GLY A 214 -2.42 11.80 10.94
C GLY A 214 -3.88 12.25 11.09
N ILE A 215 -4.45 12.83 10.02
CA ILE A 215 -5.88 13.21 9.97
C ILE A 215 -6.77 11.97 10.13
N ALA A 216 -6.44 10.89 9.43
CA ALA A 216 -7.20 9.65 9.49
C ALA A 216 -7.19 9.05 10.90
N ILE A 217 -6.02 9.03 11.56
CA ILE A 217 -5.88 8.55 12.95
C ILE A 217 -6.71 9.39 13.93
N TYR A 218 -6.75 10.72 13.77
CA TYR A 218 -7.55 11.60 14.63
C TYR A 218 -9.05 11.27 14.55
N GLY A 219 -9.55 10.93 13.37
CA GLY A 219 -10.95 10.55 13.15
C GLY A 219 -11.37 9.21 13.77
N VAL A 220 -10.41 8.45 14.31
CA VAL A 220 -10.66 7.11 14.84
C VAL A 220 -11.19 7.16 16.27
N LYS A 221 -12.36 6.57 16.48
CA LYS A 221 -12.88 6.32 17.82
C LYS A 221 -12.32 5.01 18.37
N LEU A 222 -11.22 5.08 19.12
CA LEU A 222 -10.56 3.89 19.70
C LEU A 222 -11.51 3.03 20.54
N SER A 223 -12.55 3.62 21.14
CA SER A 223 -13.58 2.91 21.92
C SER A 223 -14.44 1.93 21.10
N THR A 224 -14.47 2.08 19.77
CA THR A 224 -15.21 1.17 18.88
C THR A 224 -14.40 -0.05 18.45
N ILE A 225 -13.11 -0.05 18.71
CA ILE A 225 -12.21 -1.15 18.33
C ILE A 225 -12.40 -2.30 19.33
N LYS A 226 -12.99 -3.40 18.84
CA LYS A 226 -13.06 -4.67 19.59
C LYS A 226 -12.03 -5.64 19.01
N PHE A 227 -11.16 -6.16 19.88
CA PHE A 227 -10.19 -7.19 19.52
C PHE A 227 -10.85 -8.58 19.47
N ASN A 228 -11.66 -8.79 18.45
CA ASN A 228 -12.27 -10.08 18.19
C ASN A 228 -11.27 -11.03 17.51
N LYS A 229 -11.57 -12.34 17.46
CA LYS A 229 -10.71 -13.37 16.86
C LYS A 229 -10.35 -13.07 15.39
N ASP A 230 -11.26 -12.50 14.64
CA ASP A 230 -11.08 -12.10 13.25
C ASP A 230 -10.11 -10.92 13.10
N VAL A 231 -10.22 -9.90 13.94
CA VAL A 231 -9.28 -8.77 13.96
C VAL A 231 -7.87 -9.24 14.31
N ILE A 232 -7.73 -10.09 15.35
CA ILE A 232 -6.43 -10.67 15.73
C ILE A 232 -5.87 -11.51 14.59
N ALA A 233 -6.70 -12.31 13.91
CA ALA A 233 -6.26 -13.13 12.79
C ALA A 233 -5.76 -12.28 11.60
N VAL A 234 -6.38 -11.11 11.31
CA VAL A 234 -5.86 -10.16 10.30
C VAL A 234 -4.53 -9.57 10.73
N LEU A 235 -4.37 -9.19 12.02
CA LEU A 235 -3.09 -8.67 12.52
C LEU A 235 -1.97 -9.70 12.41
N VAL A 236 -2.21 -10.93 12.87
CA VAL A 236 -1.24 -12.03 12.75
C VAL A 236 -0.95 -12.33 11.27
N GLY A 237 -2.00 -12.36 10.45
CA GLY A 237 -1.87 -12.57 9.02
C GLY A 237 -0.97 -11.57 8.33
N ARG A 238 -1.23 -10.31 8.58
CA ARG A 238 -0.52 -9.19 7.94
C ARG A 238 0.88 -8.98 8.47
N PHE A 239 1.04 -9.04 9.79
CA PHE A 239 2.32 -8.70 10.44
C PHE A 239 3.19 -9.91 10.79
N VAL A 240 2.74 -11.14 10.53
CA VAL A 240 3.58 -12.34 10.75
C VAL A 240 3.53 -13.26 9.52
N ILE A 241 2.34 -13.72 9.12
CA ILE A 241 2.21 -14.73 8.06
C ILE A 241 2.66 -14.18 6.70
N SER A 242 2.18 -12.99 6.32
CA SER A 242 2.50 -12.43 5.02
C SER A 242 3.98 -12.06 4.85
N PRO A 243 4.68 -11.45 5.83
CA PRO A 243 6.13 -11.29 5.79
C PRO A 243 6.90 -12.62 5.69
N ILE A 244 6.49 -13.65 6.43
CA ILE A 244 7.08 -14.98 6.32
C ILE A 244 6.87 -15.54 4.92
N ALA A 245 5.69 -15.38 4.33
CA ALA A 245 5.42 -15.82 2.97
C ALA A 245 6.34 -15.13 1.94
N VAL A 246 6.61 -13.81 2.11
CA VAL A 246 7.59 -13.10 1.28
C VAL A 246 8.98 -13.68 1.46
N LEU A 247 9.44 -13.89 2.69
CA LEU A 247 10.77 -14.42 2.97
C LEU A 247 10.96 -15.83 2.39
N VAL A 248 9.95 -16.69 2.55
CA VAL A 248 9.96 -18.05 2.01
C VAL A 248 9.98 -18.03 0.48
N VAL A 249 9.10 -17.26 -0.16
CA VAL A 249 9.09 -17.18 -1.63
C VAL A 249 10.39 -16.57 -2.15
N ALA A 250 10.87 -15.47 -1.54
CA ALA A 250 12.10 -14.81 -1.95
C ALA A 250 13.35 -15.71 -1.86
N SER A 251 13.36 -16.73 -0.99
CA SER A 251 14.49 -17.68 -0.89
C SER A 251 14.66 -18.56 -2.14
N PHE A 252 13.62 -18.69 -2.97
CA PHE A 252 13.67 -19.47 -4.22
C PHE A 252 14.06 -18.63 -5.45
N PHE A 253 14.19 -17.31 -5.31
CA PHE A 253 14.47 -16.41 -6.42
C PHE A 253 15.73 -15.57 -6.15
N PRO A 254 16.62 -15.41 -7.14
CA PRO A 254 17.84 -14.60 -7.02
C PRO A 254 17.49 -13.09 -7.14
N ILE A 255 16.83 -12.52 -6.14
CA ILE A 255 16.50 -11.09 -6.09
C ILE A 255 17.49 -10.33 -5.21
N PRO A 256 17.75 -9.03 -5.48
CA PRO A 256 18.60 -8.19 -4.66
C PRO A 256 18.12 -8.13 -3.20
N GLU A 257 19.07 -8.06 -2.25
CA GLU A 257 18.74 -8.03 -0.82
C GLU A 257 17.87 -6.81 -0.45
N LEU A 258 18.14 -5.64 -1.04
CA LEU A 258 17.29 -4.46 -0.85
C LEU A 258 15.86 -4.69 -1.34
N MET A 259 15.69 -5.37 -2.46
CA MET A 259 14.37 -5.71 -3.00
C MET A 259 13.59 -6.61 -2.03
N LYS A 260 14.25 -7.60 -1.45
CA LYS A 260 13.67 -8.49 -0.43
C LYS A 260 13.22 -7.71 0.82
N LYS A 261 14.08 -6.83 1.35
CA LYS A 261 13.77 -5.95 2.49
C LYS A 261 12.55 -5.06 2.20
N VAL A 262 12.52 -4.42 1.04
CA VAL A 262 11.40 -3.60 0.59
C VAL A 262 10.11 -4.42 0.54
N PHE A 263 10.13 -5.63 -0.02
CA PHE A 263 8.93 -6.47 -0.11
C PHE A 263 8.41 -6.90 1.28
N VAL A 264 9.30 -7.20 2.22
CA VAL A 264 8.93 -7.51 3.61
C VAL A 264 8.24 -6.31 4.27
N ILE A 265 8.79 -5.11 4.13
CA ILE A 265 8.16 -3.89 4.63
C ILE A 265 6.81 -3.65 3.94
N GLN A 266 6.75 -3.77 2.61
CA GLN A 266 5.54 -3.50 1.83
C GLN A 266 4.36 -4.39 2.25
N VAL A 267 4.60 -5.66 2.52
CA VAL A 267 3.54 -6.58 2.95
C VAL A 267 3.09 -6.31 4.39
N ALA A 268 3.98 -5.79 5.25
CA ALA A 268 3.70 -5.40 6.63
C ALA A 268 3.11 -3.98 6.77
N LEU A 269 2.71 -3.33 5.67
CA LEU A 269 2.00 -2.05 5.71
C LEU A 269 0.52 -2.22 6.09
N PRO A 270 -0.18 -1.14 6.47
CA PRO A 270 -1.62 -1.17 6.76
C PRO A 270 -2.45 -1.74 5.61
N ALA A 271 -3.64 -2.24 5.92
CA ALA A 271 -4.62 -2.61 4.92
C ALA A 271 -5.01 -1.41 4.04
N MET A 272 -5.38 -1.67 2.78
CA MET A 272 -5.76 -0.61 1.85
C MET A 272 -7.04 0.12 2.29
N THR A 273 -7.03 1.45 2.27
CA THR A 273 -8.21 2.29 2.54
C THR A 273 -9.35 2.02 1.56
N GLN A 274 -9.03 1.61 0.33
CA GLN A 274 -9.99 1.22 -0.69
C GLN A 274 -10.88 0.06 -0.24
N THR A 275 -10.43 -0.78 0.68
CA THR A 275 -11.24 -1.87 1.27
C THR A 275 -12.51 -1.32 1.93
N THR A 276 -12.41 -0.21 2.68
CA THR A 276 -13.57 0.46 3.30
C THR A 276 -14.50 1.07 2.24
N ILE A 277 -13.92 1.68 1.20
CA ILE A 277 -14.70 2.28 0.10
C ILE A 277 -15.50 1.21 -0.64
N LEU A 278 -14.86 0.09 -0.97
CA LEU A 278 -15.53 -1.03 -1.65
C LEU A 278 -16.58 -1.69 -0.78
N ALA A 279 -16.32 -1.88 0.51
CA ALA A 279 -17.31 -2.39 1.46
C ALA A 279 -18.57 -1.50 1.46
N LYS A 280 -18.41 -0.18 1.40
CA LYS A 280 -19.53 0.78 1.28
C LYS A 280 -20.25 0.66 -0.07
N VAL A 281 -19.51 0.59 -1.17
CA VAL A 281 -20.07 0.49 -2.55
C VAL A 281 -20.90 -0.77 -2.72
N TYR A 282 -20.46 -1.89 -2.15
CA TYR A 282 -21.15 -3.16 -2.25
C TYR A 282 -22.19 -3.42 -1.13
N GLU A 283 -22.38 -2.46 -0.22
CA GLU A 283 -23.26 -2.61 0.96
C GLU A 283 -22.87 -3.77 1.88
N ALA A 284 -21.57 -4.02 2.01
CA ALA A 284 -20.97 -4.93 2.98
C ALA A 284 -20.79 -4.25 4.35
N ASP A 285 -20.15 -4.91 5.31
CA ASP A 285 -19.90 -4.36 6.64
C ASP A 285 -18.80 -3.28 6.60
N THR A 286 -19.21 -2.03 6.32
CA THR A 286 -18.31 -0.88 6.20
C THR A 286 -17.63 -0.52 7.52
N GLU A 287 -18.32 -0.73 8.66
CA GLU A 287 -17.76 -0.46 9.98
C GLU A 287 -16.61 -1.43 10.28
N TYR A 288 -16.82 -2.72 9.99
CA TYR A 288 -15.78 -3.74 10.11
C TYR A 288 -14.56 -3.43 9.22
N ALA A 289 -14.79 -3.07 7.97
CA ALA A 289 -13.72 -2.67 7.06
C ALA A 289 -12.91 -1.48 7.59
N ALA A 290 -13.58 -0.46 8.13
CA ALA A 290 -12.94 0.70 8.73
C ALA A 290 -12.13 0.33 9.97
N VAL A 291 -12.64 -0.56 10.83
CA VAL A 291 -11.90 -1.07 11.99
C VAL A 291 -10.62 -1.78 11.57
N LEU A 292 -10.68 -2.66 10.55
CA LEU A 292 -9.50 -3.38 10.06
C LEU A 292 -8.43 -2.43 9.50
N VAL A 293 -8.82 -1.46 8.66
CA VAL A 293 -7.88 -0.46 8.12
C VAL A 293 -7.23 0.33 9.25
N THR A 294 -8.03 0.79 10.20
CA THR A 294 -7.57 1.60 11.34
C THR A 294 -6.59 0.83 12.22
N ILE A 295 -6.98 -0.36 12.66
CA ILE A 295 -6.15 -1.13 13.60
C ILE A 295 -4.84 -1.57 12.95
N THR A 296 -4.87 -1.95 11.68
CA THR A 296 -3.64 -2.27 10.95
C THR A 296 -2.75 -1.04 10.75
N THR A 297 -3.32 0.17 10.63
CA THR A 297 -2.54 1.41 10.56
C THR A 297 -1.84 1.70 11.88
N LEU A 298 -2.54 1.56 13.01
CA LEU A 298 -1.94 1.74 14.33
C LEU A 298 -0.84 0.69 14.61
N PHE A 299 -1.10 -0.57 14.26
CA PHE A 299 -0.11 -1.65 14.44
C PHE A 299 1.13 -1.46 13.56
N ALA A 300 0.98 -0.95 12.33
CA ALA A 300 2.11 -0.71 11.44
C ALA A 300 3.13 0.29 12.01
N ILE A 301 2.68 1.29 12.79
CA ILE A 301 3.57 2.26 13.45
C ILE A 301 4.56 1.56 14.39
N VAL A 302 4.15 0.47 15.01
CA VAL A 302 5.00 -0.32 15.91
C VAL A 302 5.72 -1.44 15.16
N ALA A 303 5.04 -2.11 14.25
CA ALA A 303 5.59 -3.26 13.53
C ALA A 303 6.74 -2.88 12.60
N ILE A 304 6.66 -1.75 11.88
CA ILE A 304 7.70 -1.32 10.94
C ILE A 304 9.06 -1.11 11.63
N PRO A 305 9.17 -0.35 12.73
CA PRO A 305 10.42 -0.27 13.50
C PRO A 305 10.96 -1.62 13.95
N ILE A 306 10.09 -2.53 14.40
CA ILE A 306 10.48 -3.88 14.81
C ILE A 306 11.10 -4.64 13.63
N TYR A 307 10.48 -4.60 12.45
CA TYR A 307 11.05 -5.24 11.26
C TYR A 307 12.44 -4.73 10.92
N MET A 308 12.70 -3.44 11.11
CA MET A 308 14.01 -2.85 10.83
C MET A 308 15.13 -3.40 11.72
N THR A 309 14.80 -4.03 12.86
CA THR A 309 15.81 -4.69 13.71
C THR A 309 16.17 -6.10 13.24
N PHE A 310 15.33 -6.72 12.39
CA PHE A 310 15.49 -8.11 11.94
C PHE A 310 15.87 -8.25 10.47
N ILE A 311 15.69 -7.22 9.66
CA ILE A 311 16.02 -7.19 8.24
C ILE A 311 17.09 -6.15 7.93
#